data_cdc52f0f45917529a9cbac703d9c2b52
#
_entry.id   cdc52f0f45917529a9cbac703d9c2b52
#
_cell.length_a   1.000
_cell.length_b   1.000
_cell.length_c   1.000
_cell.angle_alpha   90.00
_cell.angle_beta   90.00
_cell.angle_gamma   90.00
#
_symmetry.space_group_name_H-M   'P 1'
#
loop_
_entity.id
_entity.type
_entity.pdbx_description
1 polymer ?
#
loop_
_entity_poly.entity_id
_entity_poly.type
_entity_poly.pdbx_seq_one_letter_code
_entity_poly.pdbx_strand_id
1 'polypeptide(L)'
;AQAVYEDLKGPDVAFVIITSPAPGTVAEAIFFTRKLREYGITPRAMVVNRVHSATLPNAPNVTEAELAEELARYWPEGRAQDVLSRMLRAAHDADVLAQRDQQGLERLRKSVGQDLPYVEVPAFERDVHDLGALSRLSHYLA
;
A
#
# COMPACT_ATOMS: atom_id res chain seq x y z
N ALA A 1 22.65 -16.18 25.07
CA ALA A 1 22.19 -14.89 24.51
C ALA A 1 23.16 -14.35 23.44
N GLN A 2 24.49 -14.34 23.70
CA GLN A 2 25.48 -13.77 22.77
C GLN A 2 25.61 -14.59 21.46
N ALA A 3 25.57 -15.93 21.53
CA ALA A 3 25.63 -16.79 20.36
C ALA A 3 24.45 -16.57 19.41
N VAL A 4 23.23 -16.46 19.92
CA VAL A 4 22.03 -16.16 19.12
C VAL A 4 22.13 -14.80 18.42
N TYR A 5 22.72 -13.82 19.09
CA TYR A 5 22.91 -12.48 18.52
C TYR A 5 23.93 -12.48 17.36
N GLU A 6 24.99 -13.25 17.47
CA GLU A 6 25.97 -13.42 16.39
C GLU A 6 25.35 -14.22 15.21
N ASP A 7 24.56 -15.25 15.51
CA ASP A 7 23.84 -16.02 14.47
C ASP A 7 22.87 -15.14 13.68
N LEU A 8 22.17 -14.19 14.34
CA LEU A 8 21.27 -13.24 13.68
C LEU A 8 21.98 -12.26 12.72
N LYS A 9 23.31 -12.07 12.88
CA LYS A 9 24.13 -11.27 11.96
C LYS A 9 24.79 -12.10 10.88
N GLY A 10 24.64 -13.41 10.95
CA GLY A 10 25.24 -14.35 10.01
C GLY A 10 24.72 -14.19 8.58
N PRO A 11 25.48 -14.69 7.59
CA PRO A 11 25.13 -14.56 6.19
C PRO A 11 23.85 -15.34 5.81
N ASP A 12 23.46 -16.30 6.62
CA ASP A 12 22.30 -17.17 6.39
C ASP A 12 20.98 -16.56 6.91
N VAL A 13 21.04 -15.36 7.53
CA VAL A 13 19.87 -14.67 8.08
C VAL A 13 19.60 -13.40 7.28
N ALA A 14 18.35 -13.25 6.83
CA ALA A 14 17.87 -12.05 6.16
C ALA A 14 16.72 -11.41 6.94
N PHE A 15 16.87 -10.13 7.27
CA PHE A 15 15.79 -9.35 7.87
C PHE A 15 14.98 -8.65 6.78
N VAL A 16 13.69 -8.92 6.74
CA VAL A 16 12.73 -8.22 5.89
C VAL A 16 11.78 -7.45 6.80
N ILE A 17 11.65 -6.16 6.56
CA ILE A 17 10.74 -5.31 7.31
C ILE A 17 9.43 -5.25 6.55
N ILE A 18 8.32 -5.60 7.22
CA ILE A 18 6.99 -5.49 6.67
C ILE A 18 6.25 -4.38 7.42
N THR A 19 5.70 -3.44 6.68
CA THR A 19 4.97 -2.28 7.23
C THR A 19 3.75 -1.95 6.38
N SER A 20 3.05 -0.88 6.72
CA SER A 20 1.99 -0.28 5.90
C SER A 20 2.23 1.21 5.73
N PRO A 21 1.59 1.91 4.79
CA PRO A 21 1.82 3.34 4.55
C PRO A 21 1.21 4.26 5.61
N ALA A 22 0.48 3.72 6.59
CA ALA A 22 -0.13 4.52 7.64
C ALA A 22 0.93 5.27 8.48
N PRO A 23 0.68 6.53 8.90
CA PRO A 23 1.68 7.38 9.54
C PRO A 23 2.36 6.76 10.77
N GLY A 24 1.59 6.02 11.60
CA GLY A 24 2.11 5.34 12.79
C GLY A 24 3.08 4.22 12.44
N THR A 25 2.67 3.31 11.55
CA THR A 25 3.48 2.16 11.12
C THR A 25 4.72 2.59 10.33
N VAL A 26 4.63 3.67 9.56
CA VAL A 26 5.80 4.30 8.90
C VAL A 26 6.81 4.77 9.95
N ALA A 27 6.35 5.46 10.99
CA ALA A 27 7.24 5.94 12.06
C ALA A 27 7.91 4.78 12.80
N GLU A 28 7.18 3.71 13.09
CA GLU A 28 7.70 2.49 13.71
C GLU A 28 8.71 1.79 12.80
N ALA A 29 8.43 1.64 11.50
CA ALA A 29 9.34 1.02 10.54
C ALA A 29 10.67 1.80 10.42
N ILE A 30 10.61 3.13 10.37
CA ILE A 30 11.79 4.00 10.36
C ILE A 30 12.61 3.81 11.65
N PHE A 31 11.95 3.85 12.80
CA PHE A 31 12.58 3.63 14.09
C PHE A 31 13.26 2.26 14.17
N PHE A 32 12.53 1.21 13.77
CA PHE A 32 13.03 -0.17 13.80
C PHE A 32 14.20 -0.38 12.84
N THR A 33 14.11 0.15 11.62
CA THR A 33 15.22 0.12 10.65
C THR A 33 16.49 0.74 11.22
N ARG A 34 16.36 1.91 11.85
CA ARG A 34 17.48 2.59 12.51
C ARG A 34 18.06 1.74 13.64
N LYS A 35 17.20 1.16 14.49
CA LYS A 35 17.64 0.29 15.58
C LYS A 35 18.37 -0.95 15.10
N LEU A 36 17.87 -1.62 14.08
CA LEU A 36 18.59 -2.76 13.49
C LEU A 36 20.01 -2.37 13.05
N ARG A 37 20.14 -1.22 12.36
CA ARG A 37 21.43 -0.72 11.89
C ARG A 37 22.37 -0.35 13.06
N GLU A 38 21.85 0.25 14.13
CA GLU A 38 22.62 0.53 15.36
C GLU A 38 23.19 -0.77 15.97
N TYR A 39 22.47 -1.89 15.84
CA TYR A 39 22.92 -3.21 16.27
C TYR A 39 23.77 -3.96 15.23
N GLY A 40 24.13 -3.32 14.12
CA GLY A 40 24.92 -3.93 13.05
C GLY A 40 24.15 -4.92 12.18
N ILE A 41 22.80 -4.86 12.20
CA ILE A 41 21.93 -5.67 11.37
C ILE A 41 21.42 -4.79 10.23
N THR A 42 21.72 -5.16 8.98
CA THR A 42 21.22 -4.45 7.79
C THR A 42 20.01 -5.18 7.23
N PRO A 43 18.83 -4.58 7.23
CA PRO A 43 17.67 -5.17 6.54
C PRO A 43 17.97 -5.43 5.06
N ARG A 44 17.46 -6.53 4.52
CA ARG A 44 17.65 -6.94 3.12
C ARG A 44 16.55 -6.44 2.20
N ALA A 45 15.36 -6.22 2.73
CA ALA A 45 14.24 -5.68 1.98
C ALA A 45 13.22 -5.01 2.90
N MET A 46 12.37 -4.18 2.30
CA MET A 46 11.18 -3.62 2.93
C MET A 46 9.96 -3.89 2.08
N VAL A 47 8.92 -4.43 2.67
CA VAL A 47 7.62 -4.67 2.03
C VAL A 47 6.61 -3.72 2.66
N VAL A 48 6.04 -2.83 1.85
CA VAL A 48 4.94 -1.97 2.31
C VAL A 48 3.63 -2.54 1.79
N ASN A 49 2.86 -3.08 2.70
CA ASN A 49 1.60 -3.77 2.42
C ASN A 49 0.41 -2.82 2.55
N ARG A 50 -0.68 -3.11 1.84
CA ARG A 50 -1.93 -2.36 1.84
C ARG A 50 -1.78 -0.92 1.36
N VAL A 51 -1.07 -0.73 0.27
CA VAL A 51 -0.93 0.57 -0.40
C VAL A 51 -2.19 0.87 -1.22
N HIS A 52 -2.87 1.96 -0.93
CA HIS A 52 -4.01 2.41 -1.74
C HIS A 52 -3.51 3.12 -2.99
N SER A 53 -4.08 2.74 -4.13
CA SER A 53 -3.86 3.40 -5.42
C SER A 53 -4.96 4.43 -5.65
N ALA A 54 -4.65 5.51 -6.37
CA ALA A 54 -5.68 6.41 -6.88
C ALA A 54 -6.70 5.63 -7.70
N THR A 55 -7.95 6.01 -7.56
CA THR A 55 -9.08 5.33 -8.18
C THR A 55 -9.04 5.51 -9.68
N LEU A 56 -8.45 4.68 -10.45
CA LEU A 56 -8.41 4.72 -11.91
C LEU A 56 -7.38 5.71 -12.49
N PRO A 57 -6.06 5.46 -12.35
CA PRO A 57 -5.03 6.32 -12.93
C PRO A 57 -5.09 6.44 -14.47
N ASN A 58 -5.87 5.59 -15.16
CA ASN A 58 -6.09 5.60 -16.60
C ASN A 58 -7.58 5.70 -16.98
N ALA A 59 -8.44 6.16 -16.07
CA ALA A 59 -9.84 6.38 -16.43
C ALA A 59 -9.92 7.41 -17.58
N PRO A 60 -10.74 7.17 -18.59
CA PRO A 60 -11.06 8.22 -19.55
C PRO A 60 -11.59 9.43 -18.77
N ASN A 61 -11.31 10.64 -19.26
CA ASN A 61 -11.86 11.88 -18.72
C ASN A 61 -13.39 11.88 -18.93
N VAL A 62 -14.09 11.16 -18.07
CA VAL A 62 -15.55 11.12 -18.06
C VAL A 62 -16.02 12.21 -17.12
N THR A 63 -16.82 13.12 -17.64
CA THR A 63 -17.43 14.16 -16.82
C THR A 63 -18.52 13.60 -15.92
N GLU A 64 -18.82 14.27 -14.83
CA GLU A 64 -19.94 13.91 -13.95
C GLU A 64 -21.28 13.86 -14.72
N ALA A 65 -21.46 14.75 -15.70
CA ALA A 65 -22.65 14.80 -16.53
C ALA A 65 -22.79 13.55 -17.42
N GLU A 66 -21.71 13.11 -18.07
CA GLU A 66 -21.69 11.90 -18.88
C GLU A 66 -21.96 10.65 -18.03
N LEU A 67 -21.39 10.60 -16.83
CA LEU A 67 -21.63 9.50 -15.90
C LEU A 67 -23.09 9.50 -15.41
N ALA A 68 -23.66 10.66 -15.12
CA ALA A 68 -25.07 10.80 -14.74
C ALA A 68 -26.01 10.32 -15.86
N GLU A 69 -25.73 10.71 -17.10
CA GLU A 69 -26.50 10.30 -18.28
C GLU A 69 -26.42 8.78 -18.48
N GLU A 70 -25.24 8.18 -18.34
CA GLU A 70 -25.08 6.74 -18.46
C GLU A 70 -25.83 5.98 -17.37
N LEU A 71 -25.74 6.43 -16.11
CA LEU A 71 -26.47 5.83 -14.98
C LEU A 71 -27.98 5.93 -15.14
N ALA A 72 -28.50 7.02 -15.73
CA ALA A 72 -29.93 7.20 -15.98
C ALA A 72 -30.51 6.17 -16.95
N ARG A 73 -29.71 5.50 -17.78
CA ARG A 73 -30.14 4.40 -18.67
C ARG A 73 -30.48 3.14 -17.91
N TYR A 74 -29.89 2.93 -16.73
CA TYR A 74 -30.06 1.70 -15.95
C TYR A 74 -30.98 1.87 -14.74
N TRP A 75 -31.13 3.11 -14.23
CA TRP A 75 -31.94 3.40 -13.05
C TRP A 75 -32.88 4.58 -13.28
N PRO A 76 -34.05 4.60 -12.61
CA PRO A 76 -34.89 5.80 -12.55
C PRO A 76 -34.09 7.01 -12.05
N GLU A 77 -34.42 8.20 -12.57
CA GLU A 77 -33.62 9.43 -12.40
C GLU A 77 -33.20 9.71 -10.96
N GLY A 78 -34.12 9.63 -10.00
CA GLY A 78 -33.80 9.89 -8.57
C GLY A 78 -32.82 8.86 -7.98
N ARG A 79 -32.85 7.60 -8.45
CA ARG A 79 -31.94 6.55 -8.00
C ARG A 79 -30.58 6.66 -8.66
N ALA A 80 -30.54 7.05 -9.93
CA ALA A 80 -29.30 7.29 -10.66
C ALA A 80 -28.46 8.38 -9.96
N GLN A 81 -29.11 9.46 -9.53
CA GLN A 81 -28.45 10.57 -8.82
C GLN A 81 -27.89 10.15 -7.45
N ASP A 82 -28.62 9.31 -6.69
CA ASP A 82 -28.14 8.77 -5.42
C ASP A 82 -26.90 7.85 -5.64
N VAL A 83 -26.95 6.98 -6.64
CA VAL A 83 -25.83 6.10 -7.00
C VAL A 83 -24.61 6.95 -7.40
N LEU A 84 -24.79 7.94 -8.27
CA LEU A 84 -23.71 8.85 -8.68
C LEU A 84 -23.06 9.52 -7.47
N SER A 85 -23.86 10.09 -6.59
CA SER A 85 -23.37 10.78 -5.38
C SER A 85 -22.56 9.86 -4.46
N ARG A 86 -22.93 8.58 -4.37
CA ARG A 86 -22.19 7.57 -3.61
C ARG A 86 -20.89 7.19 -4.29
N MET A 87 -20.91 7.02 -5.62
CA MET A 87 -19.71 6.70 -6.41
C MET A 87 -18.68 7.83 -6.31
N LEU A 88 -19.10 9.08 -6.47
CA LEU A 88 -18.19 10.23 -6.36
C LEU A 88 -17.58 10.36 -4.97
N ARG A 89 -18.37 10.14 -3.92
CA ARG A 89 -17.83 10.13 -2.55
C ARG A 89 -16.82 9.00 -2.35
N ALA A 90 -17.14 7.78 -2.78
CA ALA A 90 -16.23 6.65 -2.65
C ALA A 90 -14.92 6.87 -3.42
N ALA A 91 -14.99 7.45 -4.62
CA ALA A 91 -13.82 7.82 -5.40
C ALA A 91 -12.97 8.87 -4.69
N HIS A 92 -13.60 9.92 -4.14
CA HIS A 92 -12.91 10.95 -3.38
C HIS A 92 -12.21 10.37 -2.14
N ASP A 93 -12.91 9.52 -1.37
CA ASP A 93 -12.34 8.88 -0.18
C ASP A 93 -11.13 7.99 -0.53
N ALA A 94 -11.22 7.26 -1.65
CA ALA A 94 -10.11 6.45 -2.15
C ALA A 94 -8.91 7.30 -2.57
N ASP A 95 -9.13 8.44 -3.22
CA ASP A 95 -8.06 9.37 -3.60
C ASP A 95 -7.38 10.00 -2.38
N VAL A 96 -8.15 10.36 -1.36
CA VAL A 96 -7.60 10.86 -0.08
C VAL A 96 -6.71 9.80 0.58
N LEU A 97 -7.14 8.53 0.59
CA LEU A 97 -6.34 7.43 1.12
C LEU A 97 -5.05 7.23 0.32
N ALA A 98 -5.14 7.23 -1.02
CA ALA A 98 -3.99 7.08 -1.90
C ALA A 98 -2.97 8.21 -1.71
N GLN A 99 -3.42 9.46 -1.62
CA GLN A 99 -2.55 10.62 -1.37
C GLN A 99 -1.84 10.52 -0.02
N ARG A 100 -2.56 10.13 1.04
CA ARG A 100 -1.98 9.92 2.36
C ARG A 100 -0.90 8.82 2.32
N ASP A 101 -1.20 7.73 1.63
CA ASP A 101 -0.28 6.61 1.51
C ASP A 101 0.98 7.01 0.73
N GLN A 102 0.86 7.77 -0.36
CA GLN A 102 2.00 8.31 -1.08
C GLN A 102 2.91 9.17 -0.19
N GLN A 103 2.34 10.02 0.66
CA GLN A 103 3.11 10.80 1.62
C GLN A 103 3.86 9.89 2.62
N GLY A 104 3.20 8.82 3.08
CA GLY A 104 3.82 7.81 3.95
C GLY A 104 5.00 7.10 3.26
N LEU A 105 4.81 6.68 2.01
CA LEU A 105 5.83 6.04 1.18
C LEU A 105 7.03 6.95 0.94
N GLU A 106 6.80 8.21 0.59
CA GLU A 106 7.87 9.19 0.40
C GLU A 106 8.69 9.41 1.68
N ARG A 107 8.02 9.56 2.82
CA ARG A 107 8.67 9.70 4.11
C ARG A 107 9.52 8.49 4.45
N LEU A 108 8.98 7.29 4.21
CA LEU A 108 9.66 6.03 4.44
C LEU A 108 10.93 5.93 3.58
N ARG A 109 10.81 6.11 2.26
CA ARG A 109 11.94 6.06 1.31
C ARG A 109 13.05 7.06 1.66
N LYS A 110 12.68 8.30 1.98
CA LYS A 110 13.66 9.33 2.41
C LYS A 110 14.40 8.95 3.69
N SER A 111 13.75 8.23 4.59
CA SER A 111 14.30 7.92 5.92
C SER A 111 15.11 6.63 5.96
N VAL A 112 14.74 5.60 5.16
CA VAL A 112 15.42 4.29 5.17
C VAL A 112 16.58 4.20 4.18
N GLY A 113 16.67 5.12 3.19
CA GLY A 113 17.69 5.15 2.15
C GLY A 113 17.24 4.42 0.88
N GLN A 114 17.89 4.77 -0.25
CA GLN A 114 17.55 4.23 -1.57
C GLN A 114 18.15 2.86 -1.85
N ASP A 115 19.13 2.43 -1.05
CA ASP A 115 19.85 1.17 -1.24
C ASP A 115 19.08 -0.06 -0.72
N LEU A 116 17.99 0.16 0.04
CA LEU A 116 17.17 -0.93 0.55
C LEU A 116 16.13 -1.32 -0.50
N PRO A 117 16.13 -2.57 -1.00
CA PRO A 117 15.08 -3.08 -1.88
C PRO A 117 13.69 -2.86 -1.27
N TYR A 118 12.78 -2.37 -2.10
CA TYR A 118 11.49 -1.87 -1.65
C TYR A 118 10.37 -2.40 -2.52
N VAL A 119 9.39 -3.05 -1.91
CA VAL A 119 8.24 -3.64 -2.59
C VAL A 119 6.95 -3.04 -2.04
N GLU A 120 6.07 -2.60 -2.92
CA GLU A 120 4.72 -2.13 -2.60
C GLU A 120 3.70 -3.20 -2.97
N VAL A 121 2.90 -3.59 -1.98
CA VAL A 121 1.79 -4.52 -2.18
C VAL A 121 0.49 -3.72 -2.06
N PRO A 122 -0.37 -3.73 -3.09
CA PRO A 122 -1.60 -2.96 -3.07
C PRO A 122 -2.58 -3.46 -2.00
N ALA A 123 -3.47 -2.58 -1.58
CA ALA A 123 -4.63 -2.96 -0.80
C ALA A 123 -5.57 -3.78 -1.68
N PHE A 124 -5.74 -5.06 -1.38
CA PHE A 124 -6.68 -5.92 -2.10
C PHE A 124 -8.11 -5.68 -1.59
N GLU A 125 -9.09 -5.81 -2.48
CA GLU A 125 -10.51 -5.70 -2.14
C GLU A 125 -10.98 -6.76 -1.14
N ARG A 126 -10.29 -7.90 -1.10
CA ARG A 126 -10.57 -9.02 -0.20
C ARG A 126 -9.28 -9.48 0.48
N ASP A 127 -9.42 -9.96 1.70
CA ASP A 127 -8.30 -10.54 2.43
C ASP A 127 -7.71 -11.75 1.68
N VAL A 128 -6.39 -11.91 1.81
CA VAL A 128 -5.64 -13.02 1.22
C VAL A 128 -5.79 -14.25 2.13
N HIS A 129 -6.67 -15.18 1.75
CA HIS A 129 -6.95 -16.39 2.54
C HIS A 129 -7.08 -17.66 1.68
N ASP A 130 -6.85 -17.58 0.37
CA ASP A 130 -6.85 -18.71 -0.54
C ASP A 130 -5.62 -18.72 -1.46
N LEU A 131 -5.39 -19.83 -2.15
CA LEU A 131 -4.25 -20.02 -3.04
C LEU A 131 -4.27 -19.05 -4.23
N GLY A 132 -5.45 -18.69 -4.74
CA GLY A 132 -5.60 -17.72 -5.82
C GLY A 132 -5.17 -16.31 -5.40
N ALA A 133 -5.55 -15.90 -4.19
CA ALA A 133 -5.12 -14.63 -3.60
C ALA A 133 -3.61 -14.63 -3.30
N LEU A 134 -3.05 -15.73 -2.79
CA LEU A 134 -1.60 -15.90 -2.60
C LEU A 134 -0.84 -15.84 -3.92
N SER A 135 -1.36 -16.45 -4.98
CA SER A 135 -0.76 -16.36 -6.32
C SER A 135 -0.74 -14.92 -6.85
N ARG A 136 -1.79 -14.14 -6.61
CA ARG A 136 -1.78 -12.71 -6.95
C ARG A 136 -0.73 -11.93 -6.15
N LEU A 137 -0.63 -12.19 -4.85
CA LEU A 137 0.37 -11.56 -3.99
C LEU A 137 1.79 -11.86 -4.45
N SER A 138 2.07 -13.09 -4.89
CA SER A 138 3.42 -13.49 -5.32
C SER A 138 3.94 -12.67 -6.50
N HIS A 139 3.07 -12.14 -7.38
CA HIS A 139 3.47 -11.29 -8.50
C HIS A 139 4.05 -9.93 -8.07
N TYR A 140 3.77 -9.48 -6.86
CA TYR A 140 4.35 -8.26 -6.31
C TYR A 140 5.66 -8.49 -5.55
N LEU A 141 5.93 -9.76 -5.18
CA LEU A 141 7.10 -10.14 -4.38
C LEU A 141 8.21 -10.79 -5.23
N ALA A 142 7.95 -11.06 -6.50
CA ALA A 142 8.92 -11.64 -7.46
C ALA A 142 9.72 -10.55 -8.23
#